data_9ff5555fbb4c4d55226d4428804dfe5b
#
_entry.id   9ff5555fbb4c4d55226d4428804dfe5b
#
_cell.length_a   1.000
_cell.length_b   1.000
_cell.length_c   1.000
_cell.angle_alpha   90.00
_cell.angle_beta   90.00
_cell.angle_gamma   90.00
#
_symmetry.space_group_name_H-M   'P 1'
#
loop_
_entity.id
_entity.type
_entity.pdbx_description
1 polymer ?
#
loop_
_entity_poly.entity_id
_entity_poly.type
_entity_poly.pdbx_seq_one_letter_code
_entity_poly.pdbx_strand_id
1 'polypeptide(L)' 'MLPDQCPADPEEIAQAYVMDNLPKADVAAFEEHLLVCAGCRAAVEHADKYVKAMRQAARRLRVEQGACRTKP' A
#
# COMPACT_ATOMS: atom_id res chain seq x y z
N MET A 1 -16.93 2.21 -6.33
CA MET A 1 -16.43 3.40 -5.63
C MET A 1 -16.58 4.60 -6.52
N LEU A 2 -17.11 5.70 -6.00
CA LEU A 2 -17.26 6.94 -6.74
C LEU A 2 -16.09 7.88 -6.41
N PRO A 3 -15.57 8.62 -7.42
CA PRO A 3 -14.38 9.45 -7.19
C PRO A 3 -14.57 10.58 -6.17
N ASP A 4 -15.81 11.04 -5.98
CA ASP A 4 -16.09 12.13 -5.06
C ASP A 4 -16.51 11.66 -3.67
N GLN A 5 -16.45 10.37 -3.41
CA GLN A 5 -16.82 9.80 -2.10
C GLN A 5 -15.64 9.07 -1.50
N CYS A 6 -15.42 9.30 -0.20
CA CYS A 6 -14.40 8.56 0.51
C CYS A 6 -14.86 7.11 0.72
N PRO A 7 -13.95 6.14 0.61
CA PRO A 7 -14.29 4.77 0.95
C PRO A 7 -14.62 4.64 2.43
N ALA A 8 -15.34 3.57 2.77
CA ALA A 8 -15.71 3.32 4.15
C ALA A 8 -14.47 3.13 5.05
N ASP A 9 -13.41 2.56 4.49
CA ASP A 9 -12.17 2.36 5.21
C ASP A 9 -11.01 2.86 4.31
N PRO A 10 -10.67 4.14 4.39
CA PRO A 10 -9.63 4.69 3.54
C PRO A 10 -8.27 4.03 3.73
N GLU A 11 -7.95 3.60 4.93
CA GLU A 11 -6.66 2.95 5.18
C GLU A 11 -6.59 1.60 4.50
N GLU A 12 -7.66 0.83 4.56
CA GLU A 12 -7.69 -0.47 3.89
C GLU A 12 -7.55 -0.31 2.38
N ILE A 13 -8.29 0.62 1.81
CA ILE A 13 -8.22 0.90 0.38
C ILE A 13 -6.83 1.40 0.00
N ALA A 14 -6.24 2.27 0.81
CA ALA A 14 -4.90 2.80 0.54
C ALA A 14 -3.86 1.68 0.57
N GLN A 15 -3.96 0.76 1.52
CA GLN A 15 -3.06 -0.38 1.57
C GLN A 15 -3.21 -1.27 0.34
N ALA A 16 -4.44 -1.56 -0.05
CA ALA A 16 -4.69 -2.38 -1.24
C ALA A 16 -4.13 -1.69 -2.48
N TYR A 17 -4.30 -0.37 -2.56
CA TYR A 17 -3.78 0.40 -3.68
C TYR A 17 -2.24 0.34 -3.75
N VAL A 18 -1.58 0.55 -2.63
CA VAL A 18 -0.11 0.54 -2.57
C VAL A 18 0.44 -0.85 -2.85
N MET A 19 -0.27 -1.88 -2.44
CA MET A 19 0.14 -3.27 -2.64
C MET A 19 -0.29 -3.83 -3.99
N ASP A 20 -0.93 -3.01 -4.82
CA ASP A 20 -1.38 -3.40 -6.16
C ASP A 20 -2.42 -4.51 -6.13
N ASN A 21 -3.25 -4.49 -5.09
CA ASN A 21 -4.32 -5.47 -4.91
C ASN A 21 -5.71 -4.93 -5.22
N LEU A 22 -5.80 -3.69 -5.67
CA LEU A 22 -7.07 -3.05 -5.94
C LEU A 22 -7.47 -3.34 -7.39
N PRO A 23 -8.75 -3.69 -7.68
CA PRO A 23 -9.20 -3.86 -9.06
C PRO A 23 -9.00 -2.60 -9.88
N LYS A 24 -8.73 -2.77 -11.18
CA LYS A 24 -8.40 -1.65 -12.05
C LYS A 24 -9.49 -0.58 -12.06
N ALA A 25 -10.75 -0.98 -12.05
CA ALA A 25 -11.85 -0.02 -12.05
C ALA A 25 -11.82 0.84 -10.79
N ASP A 26 -11.49 0.24 -9.65
CA ASP A 26 -11.40 0.97 -8.39
C ASP A 26 -10.14 1.81 -8.32
N VAL A 27 -9.04 1.37 -8.94
CA VAL A 27 -7.82 2.17 -9.01
C VAL A 27 -8.09 3.51 -9.68
N ALA A 28 -8.75 3.50 -10.84
CA ALA A 28 -9.03 4.74 -11.55
C ALA A 28 -9.88 5.69 -10.71
N ALA A 29 -10.94 5.16 -10.09
CA ALA A 29 -11.82 5.97 -9.25
C ALA A 29 -11.08 6.51 -8.02
N PHE A 30 -10.24 5.68 -7.41
CA PHE A 30 -9.49 6.08 -6.23
C PHE A 30 -8.45 7.15 -6.58
N GLU A 31 -7.78 7.01 -7.71
CA GLU A 31 -6.81 8.01 -8.14
C GLU A 31 -7.46 9.36 -8.41
N GLU A 32 -8.64 9.37 -9.02
CA GLU A 32 -9.39 10.61 -9.19
C GLU A 32 -9.76 11.22 -7.84
N HIS A 33 -10.17 10.38 -6.90
CA HIS A 33 -10.51 10.85 -5.55
C HIS A 33 -9.29 11.46 -4.85
N LEU A 34 -8.10 10.92 -5.07
CA LEU A 34 -6.88 11.44 -4.48
C LEU A 34 -6.59 12.88 -4.91
N LEU A 35 -7.08 13.28 -6.06
CA LEU A 35 -6.88 14.65 -6.54
C LEU A 35 -7.67 15.67 -5.73
N VAL A 36 -8.76 15.24 -5.08
CA VAL A 36 -9.66 16.15 -4.38
C VAL A 36 -9.72 15.90 -2.88
N CYS A 37 -9.12 14.85 -2.37
CA CYS A 37 -9.23 14.50 -0.96
C CYS A 37 -7.85 14.37 -0.32
N ALA A 38 -7.49 15.36 0.49
CA ALA A 38 -6.20 15.36 1.19
C ALA A 38 -6.12 14.23 2.20
N GLY A 39 -7.23 13.86 2.83
CA GLY A 39 -7.26 12.78 3.81
C GLY A 39 -6.89 11.44 3.19
N CYS A 40 -7.41 11.15 2.00
CA CYS A 40 -7.08 9.91 1.32
C CYS A 40 -5.64 9.92 0.81
N ARG A 41 -5.13 11.07 0.38
CA ARG A 41 -3.72 11.18 0.03
C ARG A 41 -2.82 10.89 1.23
N ALA A 42 -3.16 11.42 2.39
CA ALA A 42 -2.40 11.13 3.60
C ALA A 42 -2.46 9.65 3.95
N ALA A 43 -3.61 9.01 3.77
CA ALA A 43 -3.74 7.57 4.00
C ALA A 43 -2.83 6.77 3.07
N VAL A 44 -2.74 7.18 1.80
CA VAL A 44 -1.85 6.51 0.84
C VAL A 44 -0.38 6.68 1.24
N GLU A 45 0.01 7.89 1.62
CA GLU A 45 1.38 8.13 2.07
C GLU A 45 1.73 7.28 3.28
N HIS A 46 0.82 7.20 4.24
CA HIS A 46 1.02 6.40 5.43
C HIS A 46 1.13 4.92 5.08
N ALA A 47 0.22 4.43 4.23
CA ALA A 47 0.25 3.04 3.80
C ALA A 47 1.53 2.72 3.03
N ASP A 48 1.99 3.64 2.18
CA ASP A 48 3.22 3.46 1.42
C ASP A 48 4.42 3.30 2.33
N LYS A 49 4.53 4.15 3.33
CA LYS A 49 5.62 4.06 4.31
C LYS A 49 5.58 2.75 5.07
N TYR A 50 4.37 2.34 5.47
CA TYR A 50 4.20 1.10 6.21
C TYR A 50 4.59 -0.11 5.36
N VAL A 51 4.15 -0.15 4.11
CA VAL A 51 4.46 -1.26 3.21
C VAL A 51 5.96 -1.30 2.92
N LYS A 52 6.58 -0.14 2.69
CA LYS A 52 8.03 -0.09 2.48
C LYS A 52 8.79 -0.59 3.68
N ALA A 53 8.37 -0.21 4.87
CA ALA A 53 9.00 -0.67 6.10
C ALA A 53 8.88 -2.19 6.25
N MET A 54 7.70 -2.73 5.94
CA MET A 54 7.50 -4.17 5.98
C MET A 54 8.37 -4.90 4.97
N ARG A 55 8.49 -4.36 3.76
CA ARG A 55 9.33 -4.96 2.72
C ARG A 55 10.79 -4.94 3.11
N GLN A 56 11.25 -3.85 3.71
CA GLN A 56 12.63 -3.76 4.17
C GLN A 56 12.90 -4.76 5.29
N ALA A 57 11.97 -4.89 6.24
CA ALA A 57 12.12 -5.86 7.32
C ALA A 57 12.14 -7.29 6.78
N ALA A 58 11.24 -7.60 5.84
CA ALA A 58 11.20 -8.93 5.24
C ALA A 58 12.47 -9.22 4.45
N ARG A 59 12.99 -8.22 3.75
CA ARG A 59 14.23 -8.38 2.99
C ARG A 59 15.41 -8.64 3.91
N ARG A 60 15.46 -7.91 5.01
CA ARG A 60 16.53 -8.09 5.99
C ARG A 60 16.50 -9.48 6.61
N LEU A 61 15.30 -9.93 7.01
CA LEU A 61 15.16 -11.28 7.55
C LEU A 61 15.52 -12.34 6.53
N ARG A 62 15.15 -12.11 5.29
CA ARG A 62 15.45 -13.06 4.22
C ARG A 62 16.95 -13.15 3.98
N VAL A 63 17.63 -12.03 4.03
CA VAL A 63 19.08 -12.02 3.86
C VAL A 63 19.75 -12.79 5.00
N GLU A 64 19.33 -12.54 6.24
CA GLU A 64 19.89 -13.24 7.38
C GLU A 64 19.63 -14.75 7.30
N GLN A 65 18.41 -15.12 6.96
CA GLN A 65 18.07 -16.53 6.81
C GLN A 65 18.78 -17.14 5.62
N GLY A 66 18.92 -16.38 4.55
CA GLY A 66 19.64 -16.84 3.38
C GLY A 66 21.09 -17.11 3.69
N ALA A 67 21.73 -16.24 4.47
CA ALA A 67 23.11 -16.45 4.89
C ALA A 67 23.25 -17.73 5.68
N CYS A 68 22.31 -17.98 6.59
CA CYS A 68 22.32 -19.19 7.38
C CYS A 68 22.10 -20.43 6.51
N ARG A 69 21.19 -20.32 5.55
CA ARG A 69 20.85 -21.48 4.72
C ARG A 69 21.86 -21.78 3.65
N THR A 70 22.51 -20.75 3.15
CA THR A 70 23.52 -20.94 2.11
C THR A 70 24.76 -21.60 2.65
N LYS A 71 24.87 -21.67 3.93
CA LYS A 71 25.92 -22.47 4.53
C LYS A 71 25.51 -23.91 4.50
N PRO A 72 26.10 -24.68 3.72
CA PRO A 72 25.77 -26.12 3.69
C PRO A 72 26.17 -26.79 4.96
#